data_f5a6f1f584e831da1970721da0792dc4
#
_entry.id   f5a6f1f584e831da1970721da0792dc4
#
_cell.length_a   1.000
_cell.length_b   1.000
_cell.length_c   1.000
_cell.angle_alpha   90.00
_cell.angle_beta   90.00
_cell.angle_gamma   90.00
#
_symmetry.space_group_name_H-M   'P 1'
#
loop_
_entity.id
_entity.type
_entity.pdbx_description
1 polymer ?
#
loop_
_entity_poly.entity_id
_entity_poly.type
_entity_poly.pdbx_seq_one_letter_code
_entity_poly.pdbx_strand_id
1 'polypeptide(L)'
;MIVRAWRGRAAPAQPDDYPEHFRFRVLPALKEIKGFLGASLLRHDRPDEIEFLVLTRWTSLDAIRAFAGEHLDRAVVEPEAMEALVSFDPTVRHYEVIEEAAIRRRK
;
A
#
# COMPACT_ATOMS: atom_id res chain seq x y z
N MET A 1 -6.00 15.64 -0.90
CA MET A 1 -5.15 14.42 -0.97
C MET A 1 -5.89 13.27 -0.32
N ILE A 2 -5.86 12.12 -0.98
CA ILE A 2 -6.48 10.89 -0.49
C ILE A 2 -5.41 9.89 -0.11
N VAL A 3 -5.57 9.23 1.03
CA VAL A 3 -4.74 8.10 1.42
C VAL A 3 -5.56 6.82 1.25
N ARG A 4 -4.98 5.86 0.51
CA ARG A 4 -5.54 4.53 0.33
C ARG A 4 -4.76 3.58 1.24
N ALA A 5 -5.47 2.83 2.09
CA ALA A 5 -4.87 1.93 3.08
C ALA A 5 -5.29 0.49 2.85
N TRP A 6 -4.31 -0.43 2.87
CA TRP A 6 -4.53 -1.86 2.67
C TRP A 6 -3.61 -2.66 3.58
N ARG A 7 -4.08 -3.81 4.04
CA ARG A 7 -3.31 -4.72 4.90
C ARG A 7 -3.14 -6.09 4.26
N GLY A 8 -1.92 -6.62 4.39
CA GLY A 8 -1.61 -8.00 4.10
C GLY A 8 -0.78 -8.60 5.24
N ARG A 9 -0.73 -9.92 5.31
CA ARG A 9 -0.02 -10.62 6.39
C ARG A 9 0.84 -11.71 5.80
N ALA A 10 2.05 -11.82 6.32
CA ALA A 10 3.03 -12.80 5.89
C ALA A 10 3.43 -13.74 7.03
N ALA A 11 3.94 -14.90 6.69
CA ALA A 11 4.51 -15.81 7.66
C ALA A 11 5.82 -15.22 8.22
N PRO A 12 6.13 -15.40 9.51
CA PRO A 12 7.38 -14.91 10.10
C PRO A 12 8.63 -15.40 9.39
N ALA A 13 8.56 -16.59 8.76
CA ALA A 13 9.68 -17.18 8.03
C ALA A 13 9.92 -16.54 6.66
N GLN A 14 8.99 -15.71 6.17
CA GLN A 14 9.07 -15.06 4.86
C GLN A 14 8.89 -13.55 4.98
N PRO A 15 9.78 -12.87 5.73
CA PRO A 15 9.59 -11.46 6.02
C PRO A 15 9.88 -10.53 4.84
N ASP A 16 10.65 -11.00 3.85
CA ASP A 16 11.16 -10.14 2.79
C ASP A 16 10.43 -10.27 1.45
N ASP A 17 9.63 -11.33 1.27
CA ASP A 17 8.99 -11.60 -0.03
C ASP A 17 8.04 -10.49 -0.45
N TYR A 18 7.17 -10.04 0.43
CA TYR A 18 6.25 -8.96 0.08
C TYR A 18 6.95 -7.60 -0.06
N PRO A 19 7.86 -7.20 0.85
CA PRO A 19 8.62 -5.96 0.65
C PRO A 19 9.38 -5.90 -0.67
N GLU A 20 9.98 -7.01 -1.11
CA GLU A 20 10.64 -7.07 -2.41
C GLU A 20 9.66 -6.92 -3.56
N HIS A 21 8.52 -7.62 -3.49
CA HIS A 21 7.46 -7.49 -4.49
C HIS A 21 6.96 -6.04 -4.56
N PHE A 22 6.74 -5.42 -3.42
CA PHE A 22 6.30 -4.02 -3.36
C PHE A 22 7.32 -3.09 -4.01
N ARG A 23 8.59 -3.24 -3.64
CA ARG A 23 9.67 -2.36 -4.13
C ARG A 23 9.91 -2.49 -5.62
N PHE A 24 9.91 -3.70 -6.13
CA PHE A 24 10.34 -3.96 -7.51
C PHE A 24 9.19 -4.10 -8.51
N ARG A 25 7.96 -4.30 -8.05
CA ARG A 25 6.80 -4.49 -8.93
C ARG A 25 5.71 -3.45 -8.71
N VAL A 26 5.27 -3.30 -7.48
CA VAL A 26 4.14 -2.41 -7.18
C VAL A 26 4.53 -0.95 -7.31
N LEU A 27 5.59 -0.54 -6.62
CA LEU A 27 6.01 0.85 -6.58
C LEU A 27 6.37 1.43 -7.95
N PRO A 28 7.13 0.72 -8.81
CA PRO A 28 7.39 1.21 -10.16
C PRO A 28 6.11 1.44 -10.98
N ALA A 29 5.13 0.53 -10.88
CA ALA A 29 3.87 0.67 -11.57
C ALA A 29 3.07 1.88 -11.06
N LEU A 30 3.05 2.10 -9.74
CA LEU A 30 2.37 3.24 -9.15
C LEU A 30 2.97 4.57 -9.62
N LYS A 31 4.29 4.63 -9.75
CA LYS A 31 4.99 5.85 -10.16
C LYS A 31 4.61 6.32 -11.56
N GLU A 32 4.11 5.42 -12.41
CA GLU A 32 3.66 5.76 -13.76
C GLU A 32 2.27 6.38 -13.79
N ILE A 33 1.53 6.33 -12.69
CA ILE A 33 0.16 6.80 -12.65
C ILE A 33 0.11 8.28 -12.29
N LYS A 34 -0.54 9.07 -13.15
CA LYS A 34 -0.75 10.49 -12.90
C LYS A 34 -1.62 10.66 -11.65
N GLY A 35 -1.15 11.48 -10.72
CA GLY A 35 -1.86 11.73 -9.47
C GLY A 35 -1.38 10.89 -8.30
N PHE A 36 -0.48 9.93 -8.54
CA PHE A 36 0.20 9.23 -7.46
C PHE A 36 1.21 10.16 -6.80
N LEU A 37 1.14 10.31 -5.48
CA LEU A 37 1.99 11.24 -4.73
C LEU A 37 3.07 10.55 -3.90
N GLY A 38 2.86 9.31 -3.53
CA GLY A 38 3.83 8.59 -2.74
C GLY A 38 3.23 7.39 -2.03
N ALA A 39 4.08 6.61 -1.41
CA ALA A 39 3.67 5.40 -0.71
C ALA A 39 4.54 5.14 0.51
N SER A 40 3.98 4.41 1.45
CA SER A 40 4.70 3.90 2.61
C SER A 40 4.30 2.45 2.82
N LEU A 41 5.28 1.60 3.06
CA LEU A 41 5.07 0.22 3.48
C LEU A 41 5.47 0.14 4.94
N LEU A 42 4.51 -0.18 5.80
CA LEU A 42 4.73 -0.29 7.24
C LEU A 42 4.63 -1.74 7.68
N ARG A 43 5.39 -2.07 8.70
CA ARG A 43 5.47 -3.43 9.21
C ARG A 43 5.19 -3.45 10.71
N HIS A 44 4.36 -4.40 11.13
CA HIS A 44 4.09 -4.67 12.52
C HIS A 44 4.26 -6.18 12.77
N ASP A 45 5.23 -6.53 13.61
CA ASP A 45 5.51 -7.93 13.92
C ASP A 45 4.59 -8.42 15.03
N ARG A 46 3.93 -9.55 14.78
CA ARG A 46 3.16 -10.29 15.77
C ARG A 46 3.84 -11.63 16.02
N PRO A 47 3.51 -12.34 17.10
CA PRO A 47 4.15 -13.62 17.40
C PRO A 47 4.02 -14.66 16.29
N ASP A 48 2.89 -14.69 15.59
CA ASP A 48 2.56 -15.71 14.59
C ASP A 48 2.47 -15.19 13.17
N GLU A 49 2.60 -13.90 12.96
CA GLU A 49 2.52 -13.30 11.62
C GLU A 49 3.18 -11.94 11.56
N ILE A 50 3.46 -11.48 10.34
CA ILE A 50 3.92 -10.13 10.08
C ILE A 50 2.79 -9.39 9.38
N GLU A 51 2.33 -8.29 9.96
CA GLU A 51 1.33 -7.45 9.33
C GLU A 51 2.02 -6.35 8.53
N PHE A 52 1.64 -6.22 7.26
CA PHE A 52 2.03 -5.11 6.41
C PHE A 52 0.86 -4.17 6.21
N LEU A 53 1.12 -2.87 6.35
CA LEU A 53 0.15 -1.84 6.03
C LEU A 53 0.73 -1.01 4.89
N VAL A 54 0.01 -0.98 3.77
CA VAL A 54 0.39 -0.20 2.60
C VAL A 54 -0.45 1.07 2.57
N LEU A 55 0.23 2.21 2.62
CA LEU A 55 -0.41 3.51 2.48
C LEU A 55 0.05 4.13 1.18
N THR A 56 -0.90 4.50 0.33
CA THR A 56 -0.60 5.22 -0.91
C THR A 56 -1.31 6.56 -0.89
N ARG A 57 -0.64 7.59 -1.39
CA ARG A 57 -1.14 8.96 -1.39
C ARG A 57 -1.43 9.40 -2.81
N TRP A 58 -2.58 10.07 -2.99
CA TRP A 58 -3.13 10.40 -4.30
C TRP A 58 -3.73 11.80 -4.30
N THR A 59 -3.74 12.43 -5.47
CA THR A 59 -4.34 13.76 -5.63
C THR A 59 -5.87 13.70 -5.49
N SER A 60 -6.50 12.59 -5.91
CA SER A 60 -7.95 12.46 -5.95
C SER A 60 -8.37 10.99 -6.05
N LEU A 61 -9.66 10.73 -5.85
CA LEU A 61 -10.24 9.40 -6.10
C LEU A 61 -10.17 9.04 -7.58
N ASP A 62 -10.32 10.01 -8.48
CA ASP A 62 -10.22 9.76 -9.92
C ASP A 62 -8.84 9.25 -10.31
N ALA A 63 -7.79 9.75 -9.69
CA ALA A 63 -6.44 9.25 -9.94
C ALA A 63 -6.31 7.78 -9.53
N ILE A 64 -6.97 7.38 -8.44
CA ILE A 64 -6.96 5.99 -7.98
C ILE A 64 -7.65 5.05 -8.96
N ARG A 65 -8.65 5.53 -9.72
CA ARG A 65 -9.33 4.72 -10.74
C ARG A 65 -8.40 4.17 -11.80
N ALA A 66 -7.36 4.89 -12.15
CA ALA A 66 -6.37 4.42 -13.10
C ALA A 66 -5.62 3.17 -12.58
N PHE A 67 -5.54 3.02 -11.27
CA PHE A 67 -4.91 1.87 -10.62
C PHE A 67 -5.91 0.77 -10.27
N ALA A 68 -7.02 1.14 -9.63
CA ALA A 68 -7.97 0.19 -9.04
C ALA A 68 -9.18 -0.13 -9.91
N GLY A 69 -9.40 0.64 -10.99
CA GLY A 69 -10.59 0.50 -11.81
C GLY A 69 -11.81 1.10 -11.14
N GLU A 70 -13.00 0.70 -11.59
CA GLU A 70 -14.26 1.27 -11.10
C GLU A 70 -14.59 0.87 -9.67
N HIS A 71 -14.13 -0.29 -9.23
CA HIS A 71 -14.36 -0.79 -7.87
C HIS A 71 -13.25 -0.32 -6.94
N LEU A 72 -13.32 0.95 -6.55
CA LEU A 72 -12.26 1.58 -5.76
C LEU A 72 -11.97 0.88 -4.43
N ASP A 73 -12.98 0.27 -3.82
CA ASP A 73 -12.84 -0.39 -2.52
C ASP A 73 -12.15 -1.76 -2.60
N ARG A 74 -11.96 -2.30 -3.79
CA ARG A 74 -11.29 -3.59 -3.94
C ARG A 74 -9.79 -3.43 -3.89
N ALA A 75 -9.13 -4.34 -3.18
CA ALA A 75 -7.68 -4.44 -3.19
C ALA A 75 -7.21 -4.90 -4.58
N VAL A 76 -6.09 -4.34 -5.02
CA VAL A 76 -5.39 -4.79 -6.23
C VAL A 76 -4.25 -5.68 -5.75
N VAL A 77 -4.44 -7.00 -5.84
CA VAL A 77 -3.47 -7.98 -5.34
C VAL A 77 -3.05 -8.88 -6.49
N GLU A 78 -1.81 -8.74 -6.90
CA GLU A 78 -1.23 -9.53 -7.97
C GLU A 78 -0.92 -10.97 -7.50
N PRO A 79 -0.84 -11.95 -8.42
CA PRO A 79 -0.53 -13.33 -8.03
C PRO A 79 0.75 -13.47 -7.20
N GLU A 80 1.80 -12.73 -7.54
CA GLU A 80 3.06 -12.77 -6.78
C GLU A 80 2.88 -12.25 -5.35
N ALA A 81 2.01 -11.27 -5.15
CA ALA A 81 1.68 -10.78 -3.82
C ALA A 81 0.94 -11.85 -3.02
N MET A 82 0.02 -12.57 -3.65
CA MET A 82 -0.71 -13.65 -3.00
C MET A 82 0.23 -14.77 -2.54
N GLU A 83 1.26 -15.06 -3.31
CA GLU A 83 2.25 -16.08 -2.94
C GLU A 83 3.13 -15.62 -1.77
N ALA A 84 3.36 -14.33 -1.64
CA ALA A 84 4.18 -13.74 -0.58
C ALA A 84 3.42 -13.57 0.74
N LEU A 85 2.10 -13.73 0.73
CA LEU A 85 1.23 -13.44 1.88
C LEU A 85 0.43 -14.68 2.27
N VAL A 86 0.19 -14.85 3.58
CA VAL A 86 -0.69 -15.90 4.09
C VAL A 86 -2.15 -15.45 4.07
N SER A 87 -2.40 -14.15 4.17
CA SER A 87 -3.73 -13.57 4.05
C SER A 87 -3.62 -12.10 3.70
N PHE A 88 -4.71 -11.51 3.23
CA PHE A 88 -4.79 -10.08 2.95
C PHE A 88 -6.25 -9.63 2.98
N ASP A 89 -6.44 -8.34 3.21
CA ASP A 89 -7.78 -7.77 3.17
C ASP A 89 -8.24 -7.66 1.70
N PRO A 90 -9.44 -8.15 1.37
CA PRO A 90 -9.96 -8.05 0.00
C PRO A 90 -10.40 -6.63 -0.36
N THR A 91 -10.56 -5.76 0.64
CA THR A 91 -10.99 -4.38 0.46
C THR A 91 -9.97 -3.43 1.06
N VAL A 92 -10.07 -2.17 0.63
CA VAL A 92 -9.20 -1.08 1.11
C VAL A 92 -10.06 0.02 1.71
N ARG A 93 -9.43 0.94 2.43
CA ARG A 93 -10.09 2.14 2.93
C ARG A 93 -9.44 3.36 2.31
N HIS A 94 -10.26 4.37 2.02
CA HIS A 94 -9.79 5.66 1.55
C HIS A 94 -10.07 6.71 2.62
N TYR A 95 -9.08 7.56 2.85
CA TYR A 95 -9.17 8.64 3.84
C TYR A 95 -8.83 9.96 3.15
N GLU A 96 -9.66 10.97 3.40
CA GLU A 96 -9.30 12.32 3.01
C GLU A 96 -8.34 12.90 4.04
N VAL A 97 -7.22 13.44 3.58
CA VAL A 97 -6.26 14.10 4.47
C VAL A 97 -6.82 15.49 4.78
N ILE A 98 -7.20 15.71 6.02
CA ILE A 98 -7.77 16.99 6.45
C ILE A 98 -6.71 17.91 7.06
N GLU A 99 -5.59 17.36 7.47
CA GLU A 99 -4.49 18.15 8.01
C GLU A 99 -3.20 17.37 7.87
N GLU A 100 -2.15 18.05 7.45
CA GLU A 100 -0.84 17.45 7.30
C GLU A 100 0.20 18.49 7.67
N ALA A 101 1.19 18.08 8.46
CA ALA A 101 2.28 18.94 8.85
C ALA A 101 3.60 18.20 8.72
N ALA A 102 4.63 18.93 8.36
CA ALA A 102 5.98 18.39 8.28
C ALA A 102 6.93 19.30 9.04
N ILE A 103 7.87 18.70 9.74
CA ILE A 103 8.91 19.44 10.45
C ILE A 103 10.22 19.22 9.70
N ARG A 104 10.80 20.34 9.25
CA ARG A 104 12.12 20.31 8.62
C ARG A 104 13.18 20.38 9.71
N ARG A 105 14.01 19.36 9.77
CA ARG A 105 15.11 19.33 10.74
C ARG A 105 16.35 20.02 10.18
N ARG A 106 17.01 20.79 11.05
CA ARG A 106 18.33 21.31 10.76
C ARG A 106 19.40 20.31 11.20
N LYS A 107 20.44 20.26 10.44
CA LYS A 107 21.65 19.51 10.82
C LYS A 107 22.61 20.41 11.55
#